data_53e5ebe85915dc6ed942fb208ea29312
#
_entry.id   53e5ebe85915dc6ed942fb208ea29312
#
_cell.length_a   1.000
_cell.length_b   1.000
_cell.length_c   1.000
_cell.angle_alpha   90.00
_cell.angle_beta   90.00
_cell.angle_gamma   90.00
#
_symmetry.space_group_name_H-M   'P 1'
#
loop_
_entity.id
_entity.type
_entity.pdbx_description
1 polymer ?
#
loop_
_entity_poly.entity_id
_entity_poly.type
_entity_poly.pdbx_seq_one_letter_code
_entity_poly.pdbx_strand_id
1 'polypeptide(L)'
;MAGAAGVTIGVDIGGTRIRVGRRDARGGVVAERILTPYDAADGAVGIVALARQLAPEGVAKVGISAAGPLDFKEGITNPLNLPGWHGYRLVDEVARQLGAQVILDNDANCAALAEWREGAGRGAGTLVYYTISTGVGTGVIIDGKVLHGVQDTEGGHQIVWPDGPQCPCGARGCLEAVISGTGLRARFGKPAEELDDPAIWDEVAKYLAIGITNTAALICPEVVVIGGGVIARGEALFGPLRRRLRETIFIVPIPRIAAAGLGQDSGIIGALVLAETQLAASAS
;
A
#
# COMPACT_ATOMS: atom_id res chain seq x y z
N MET A 1 -16.96 -31.63 -15.57
CA MET A 1 -15.57 -31.39 -15.96
C MET A 1 -14.98 -30.49 -14.89
N ALA A 2 -14.04 -31.00 -14.10
CA ALA A 2 -13.31 -30.15 -13.13
C ALA A 2 -12.55 -29.10 -13.96
N GLY A 3 -12.90 -27.82 -13.82
CA GLY A 3 -12.21 -26.74 -14.49
C GLY A 3 -10.75 -26.77 -14.06
N ALA A 4 -9.84 -26.71 -15.01
CA ALA A 4 -8.42 -26.54 -14.75
C ALA A 4 -8.29 -25.33 -13.80
N ALA A 5 -7.62 -25.54 -12.66
CA ALA A 5 -7.36 -24.46 -11.71
C ALA A 5 -6.43 -23.47 -12.42
N GLY A 6 -6.99 -22.39 -12.97
CA GLY A 6 -6.23 -21.37 -13.66
C GLY A 6 -5.32 -20.61 -12.71
N VAL A 7 -4.34 -19.90 -13.26
CA VAL A 7 -3.30 -19.19 -12.51
C VAL A 7 -3.85 -17.92 -11.85
N THR A 8 -3.33 -17.59 -10.68
CA THR A 8 -3.53 -16.27 -10.05
C THR A 8 -2.48 -15.29 -10.55
N ILE A 9 -2.92 -14.14 -11.02
CA ILE A 9 -2.10 -13.03 -11.49
C ILE A 9 -2.18 -11.85 -10.49
N GLY A 10 -1.04 -11.26 -10.17
CA GLY A 10 -0.92 -9.98 -9.49
C GLY A 10 -0.59 -8.88 -10.49
N VAL A 11 -1.19 -7.71 -10.31
CA VAL A 11 -0.92 -6.50 -11.09
C VAL A 11 -0.61 -5.36 -10.13
N ASP A 12 0.48 -4.65 -10.37
CA ASP A 12 0.88 -3.48 -9.57
C ASP A 12 1.01 -2.27 -10.50
N ILE A 13 0.10 -1.32 -10.37
CA ILE A 13 -0.01 -0.14 -11.23
C ILE A 13 0.63 1.05 -10.54
N GLY A 14 1.88 1.33 -10.90
CA GLY A 14 2.57 2.54 -10.49
C GLY A 14 2.46 3.67 -11.52
N GLY A 15 2.78 4.89 -11.12
CA GLY A 15 2.73 6.05 -12.02
C GLY A 15 3.65 5.99 -13.25
N THR A 16 4.69 5.16 -13.22
CA THR A 16 5.68 5.03 -14.30
C THR A 16 5.65 3.65 -14.97
N ARG A 17 5.31 2.62 -14.23
CA ARG A 17 5.37 1.22 -14.69
C ARG A 17 4.21 0.43 -14.13
N ILE A 18 3.70 -0.49 -14.95
CA ILE A 18 2.79 -1.56 -14.56
C ILE A 18 3.62 -2.84 -14.49
N ARG A 19 3.50 -3.57 -13.39
CA ARG A 19 4.08 -4.90 -13.20
C ARG A 19 2.95 -5.92 -13.22
N VAL A 20 3.15 -7.01 -13.95
CA VAL A 20 2.21 -8.14 -13.99
C VAL A 20 2.99 -9.40 -13.64
N GLY A 21 2.53 -10.21 -12.72
CA GLY A 21 3.28 -11.37 -12.26
C GLY A 21 2.42 -12.48 -11.70
N ARG A 22 3.07 -13.63 -11.50
CA ARG A 22 2.49 -14.81 -10.86
C ARG A 22 3.50 -15.46 -9.92
N ARG A 23 3.03 -16.38 -9.12
CA ARG A 23 3.94 -17.27 -8.38
C ARG A 23 4.51 -18.34 -9.30
N ASP A 24 5.79 -18.63 -9.12
CA ASP A 24 6.45 -19.80 -9.69
C ASP A 24 6.15 -21.06 -8.84
N ALA A 25 6.66 -22.22 -9.30
CA ALA A 25 6.48 -23.49 -8.60
C ALA A 25 7.12 -23.56 -7.20
N ARG A 26 8.00 -22.59 -6.86
CA ARG A 26 8.67 -22.50 -5.54
C ARG A 26 8.03 -21.42 -4.66
N GLY A 27 6.96 -20.75 -5.13
CA GLY A 27 6.29 -19.66 -4.45
C GLY A 27 6.93 -18.28 -4.66
N GLY A 28 8.04 -18.19 -5.40
CA GLY A 28 8.65 -16.92 -5.79
C GLY A 28 7.78 -16.17 -6.80
N VAL A 29 8.01 -14.86 -6.95
CA VAL A 29 7.28 -14.05 -7.93
C VAL A 29 8.08 -13.92 -9.21
N VAL A 30 7.46 -14.31 -10.33
CA VAL A 30 7.93 -14.02 -11.69
C VAL A 30 7.05 -12.92 -12.25
N ALA A 31 7.63 -11.81 -12.65
CA ALA A 31 6.89 -10.64 -13.14
C ALA A 31 7.53 -10.03 -14.38
N GLU A 32 6.66 -9.58 -15.28
CA GLU A 32 6.97 -8.72 -16.42
C GLU A 32 6.49 -7.30 -16.17
N ARG A 33 6.97 -6.34 -16.98
CA ARG A 33 6.61 -4.93 -16.81
C ARG A 33 6.48 -4.20 -18.13
N ILE A 34 5.58 -3.21 -18.14
CA ILE A 34 5.45 -2.22 -19.21
C ILE A 34 5.53 -0.82 -18.60
N LEU A 35 5.76 0.19 -19.44
CA LEU A 35 5.55 1.58 -19.03
C LEU A 35 4.04 1.81 -18.83
N THR A 36 3.69 2.59 -17.80
CA THR A 36 2.29 2.98 -17.60
C THR A 36 1.88 3.93 -18.71
N PRO A 37 0.91 3.57 -19.58
CA PRO A 37 0.45 4.45 -20.61
C PRO A 37 -0.40 5.58 -20.04
N TYR A 38 -0.55 6.67 -20.83
CA TYR A 38 -1.42 7.76 -20.43
C TYR A 38 -2.89 7.33 -20.39
N ASP A 39 -3.31 6.50 -21.32
CA ASP A 39 -4.69 6.00 -21.41
C ASP A 39 -4.88 4.68 -20.68
N ALA A 40 -5.93 4.59 -19.88
CA ALA A 40 -6.23 3.40 -19.09
C ALA A 40 -6.62 2.19 -19.94
N ALA A 41 -7.26 2.40 -21.10
CA ALA A 41 -7.61 1.32 -22.02
C ALA A 41 -6.36 0.63 -22.57
N ASP A 42 -5.33 1.41 -22.94
CA ASP A 42 -4.03 0.87 -23.35
C ASP A 42 -3.35 0.12 -22.21
N GLY A 43 -3.50 0.63 -20.96
CA GLY A 43 -3.03 -0.04 -19.77
C GLY A 43 -3.70 -1.40 -19.56
N ALA A 44 -5.01 -1.47 -19.69
CA ALA A 44 -5.77 -2.71 -19.57
C ALA A 44 -5.35 -3.73 -20.65
N VAL A 45 -5.17 -3.28 -21.91
CA VAL A 45 -4.66 -4.13 -23.01
C VAL A 45 -3.28 -4.69 -22.67
N GLY A 46 -2.36 -3.85 -22.16
CA GLY A 46 -1.03 -4.29 -21.76
C GLY A 46 -1.06 -5.30 -20.59
N ILE A 47 -1.89 -5.06 -19.58
CA ILE A 47 -2.10 -5.99 -18.46
C ILE A 47 -2.57 -7.35 -18.97
N VAL A 48 -3.59 -7.38 -19.82
CA VAL A 48 -4.16 -8.59 -20.39
C VAL A 48 -3.14 -9.37 -21.23
N ALA A 49 -2.36 -8.65 -22.04
CA ALA A 49 -1.33 -9.26 -22.88
C ALA A 49 -0.27 -9.99 -22.03
N LEU A 50 0.26 -9.29 -20.99
CA LEU A 50 1.24 -9.87 -20.07
C LEU A 50 0.65 -11.03 -19.24
N ALA A 51 -0.60 -10.89 -18.78
CA ALA A 51 -1.27 -11.97 -18.03
C ALA A 51 -1.39 -13.24 -18.86
N ARG A 52 -1.77 -13.15 -20.14
CA ARG A 52 -1.83 -14.28 -21.07
C ARG A 52 -0.45 -14.88 -21.36
N GLN A 53 0.58 -14.05 -21.48
CA GLN A 53 1.96 -14.51 -21.67
C GLN A 53 2.46 -15.29 -20.45
N LEU A 54 2.18 -14.80 -19.25
CA LEU A 54 2.60 -15.44 -18.01
C LEU A 54 1.78 -16.69 -17.65
N ALA A 55 0.54 -16.77 -18.11
CA ALA A 55 -0.39 -17.85 -17.81
C ALA A 55 -1.06 -18.39 -19.09
N PRO A 56 -0.30 -19.04 -19.99
CA PRO A 56 -0.86 -19.61 -21.23
C PRO A 56 -1.89 -20.72 -20.96
N GLU A 57 -1.83 -21.35 -19.78
CA GLU A 57 -2.80 -22.33 -19.29
C GLU A 57 -4.15 -21.72 -18.88
N GLY A 58 -4.24 -20.40 -18.79
CA GLY A 58 -5.43 -19.65 -18.42
C GLY A 58 -5.31 -18.95 -17.08
N VAL A 59 -5.98 -17.80 -16.96
CA VAL A 59 -6.04 -16.97 -15.76
C VAL A 59 -7.36 -17.23 -15.03
N ALA A 60 -7.30 -17.57 -13.73
CA ALA A 60 -8.50 -17.76 -12.91
C ALA A 60 -8.82 -16.50 -12.07
N LYS A 61 -7.79 -15.88 -11.51
CA LYS A 61 -7.93 -14.75 -10.59
C LYS A 61 -6.90 -13.66 -10.90
N VAL A 62 -7.30 -12.42 -10.74
CA VAL A 62 -6.41 -11.26 -10.85
C VAL A 62 -6.62 -10.36 -9.64
N GLY A 63 -5.54 -10.06 -8.91
CA GLY A 63 -5.50 -8.98 -7.93
C GLY A 63 -4.79 -7.77 -8.54
N ILE A 64 -5.33 -6.59 -8.31
CA ILE A 64 -4.78 -5.33 -8.80
C ILE A 64 -4.47 -4.42 -7.62
N SER A 65 -3.23 -3.96 -7.54
CA SER A 65 -2.75 -2.90 -6.66
C SER A 65 -2.65 -1.62 -7.48
N ALA A 66 -3.29 -0.54 -7.05
CA ALA A 66 -3.21 0.75 -7.73
C ALA A 66 -3.24 1.92 -6.75
N ALA A 67 -2.60 3.04 -7.14
CA ALA A 67 -2.69 4.28 -6.37
C ALA A 67 -4.13 4.82 -6.37
N GLY A 68 -4.54 5.39 -5.24
CA GLY A 68 -5.86 5.98 -5.07
C GLY A 68 -5.99 7.41 -5.61
N PRO A 69 -7.23 7.97 -5.49
CA PRO A 69 -8.45 7.36 -5.02
C PRO A 69 -9.00 6.23 -5.90
N LEU A 70 -9.69 5.28 -5.30
CA LEU A 70 -10.32 4.16 -5.98
C LEU A 70 -11.79 4.04 -5.55
N ASP A 71 -12.65 3.59 -6.46
CA ASP A 71 -13.90 2.97 -6.07
C ASP A 71 -13.72 1.44 -6.14
N PHE A 72 -13.28 0.85 -5.04
CA PHE A 72 -12.98 -0.58 -4.98
C PHE A 72 -14.23 -1.46 -5.10
N LYS A 73 -15.46 -0.94 -4.80
CA LYS A 73 -16.73 -1.65 -4.95
C LYS A 73 -17.12 -1.77 -6.42
N GLU A 74 -16.95 -0.67 -7.17
CA GLU A 74 -17.27 -0.60 -8.59
C GLU A 74 -16.07 -0.97 -9.48
N GLY A 75 -14.88 -1.17 -8.91
CA GLY A 75 -13.66 -1.50 -9.65
C GLY A 75 -13.15 -0.37 -10.54
N ILE A 76 -13.34 0.89 -10.09
CA ILE A 76 -13.02 2.11 -10.85
C ILE A 76 -11.74 2.75 -10.30
N THR A 77 -10.86 3.16 -11.21
CA THR A 77 -9.64 3.89 -10.89
C THR A 77 -9.82 5.39 -11.06
N ASN A 78 -9.26 6.18 -10.11
CA ASN A 78 -9.25 7.65 -10.14
C ASN A 78 -7.91 8.22 -9.65
N PRO A 79 -6.75 7.67 -10.04
CA PRO A 79 -5.45 8.05 -9.48
C PRO A 79 -5.10 9.51 -9.81
N LEU A 80 -4.69 10.28 -8.80
CA LEU A 80 -4.41 11.72 -8.95
C LEU A 80 -3.30 12.03 -9.95
N ASN A 81 -2.34 11.13 -10.11
CA ASN A 81 -1.17 11.30 -10.98
C ASN A 81 -1.33 10.69 -12.37
N LEU A 82 -2.46 10.07 -12.69
CA LEU A 82 -2.77 9.44 -13.98
C LEU A 82 -4.14 9.91 -14.49
N PRO A 83 -4.29 11.13 -15.01
CA PRO A 83 -5.61 11.69 -15.39
C PRO A 83 -6.36 10.87 -16.43
N GLY A 84 -5.66 10.20 -17.34
CA GLY A 84 -6.28 9.32 -18.34
C GLY A 84 -6.88 8.03 -17.77
N TRP A 85 -6.73 7.80 -16.46
CA TRP A 85 -7.28 6.64 -15.75
C TRP A 85 -8.51 6.98 -14.89
N HIS A 86 -8.94 8.24 -14.88
CA HIS A 86 -10.10 8.66 -14.10
C HIS A 86 -11.40 8.08 -14.66
N GLY A 87 -12.22 7.52 -13.78
CA GLY A 87 -13.52 6.94 -14.12
C GLY A 87 -13.43 5.62 -14.91
N TYR A 88 -12.23 5.04 -15.03
CA TYR A 88 -12.07 3.82 -15.82
C TYR A 88 -12.45 2.57 -15.03
N ARG A 89 -13.37 1.77 -15.59
CA ARG A 89 -13.86 0.50 -15.01
C ARG A 89 -12.85 -0.64 -15.26
N LEU A 90 -11.70 -0.54 -14.64
CA LEU A 90 -10.55 -1.43 -14.88
C LEU A 90 -10.89 -2.88 -14.57
N VAL A 91 -11.59 -3.15 -13.46
CA VAL A 91 -11.96 -4.51 -13.04
C VAL A 91 -12.82 -5.18 -14.09
N ASP A 92 -13.87 -4.50 -14.58
CA ASP A 92 -14.77 -5.05 -15.58
C ASP A 92 -14.05 -5.36 -16.88
N GLU A 93 -13.16 -4.46 -17.32
CA GLU A 93 -12.47 -4.62 -18.59
C GLU A 93 -11.46 -5.78 -18.54
N VAL A 94 -10.68 -5.90 -17.46
CA VAL A 94 -9.73 -7.01 -17.29
C VAL A 94 -10.48 -8.34 -17.12
N ALA A 95 -11.57 -8.35 -16.34
CA ALA A 95 -12.39 -9.54 -16.14
C ALA A 95 -13.01 -10.01 -17.45
N ARG A 96 -13.59 -9.10 -18.24
CA ARG A 96 -14.19 -9.41 -19.54
C ARG A 96 -13.18 -10.00 -20.52
N GLN A 97 -11.96 -9.44 -20.58
CA GLN A 97 -10.96 -9.89 -21.54
C GLN A 97 -10.30 -11.23 -21.14
N LEU A 98 -10.08 -11.47 -19.85
CA LEU A 98 -9.43 -12.69 -19.37
C LEU A 98 -10.40 -13.82 -19.03
N GLY A 99 -11.70 -13.53 -18.83
CA GLY A 99 -12.67 -14.49 -18.30
C GLY A 99 -12.35 -14.89 -16.85
N ALA A 100 -11.71 -14.01 -16.08
CA ALA A 100 -11.19 -14.25 -14.74
C ALA A 100 -11.97 -13.45 -13.68
N GLN A 101 -11.90 -13.89 -12.42
CA GLN A 101 -12.31 -13.06 -11.29
C GLN A 101 -11.24 -11.98 -11.04
N VAL A 102 -11.65 -10.73 -10.88
CA VAL A 102 -10.74 -9.60 -10.69
C VAL A 102 -11.12 -8.81 -9.44
N ILE A 103 -10.13 -8.41 -8.66
CA ILE A 103 -10.29 -7.54 -7.50
C ILE A 103 -9.24 -6.43 -7.54
N LEU A 104 -9.65 -5.23 -7.15
CA LEU A 104 -8.82 -4.03 -7.10
C LEU A 104 -8.75 -3.52 -5.67
N ASP A 105 -7.56 -3.11 -5.22
CA ASP A 105 -7.37 -2.43 -3.95
C ASP A 105 -6.25 -1.39 -4.04
N ASN A 106 -6.19 -0.53 -3.01
CA ASN A 106 -5.18 0.51 -2.88
C ASN A 106 -3.77 -0.09 -2.67
N ASP A 107 -2.76 0.61 -3.16
CA ASP A 107 -1.36 0.19 -3.08
C ASP A 107 -0.85 0.01 -1.64
N ALA A 108 -1.28 0.87 -0.69
CA ALA A 108 -0.93 0.73 0.72
C ALA A 108 -1.64 -0.48 1.37
N ASN A 109 -2.88 -0.78 1.00
CA ASN A 109 -3.60 -1.98 1.42
C ASN A 109 -2.94 -3.25 0.89
N CYS A 110 -2.56 -3.25 -0.39
CA CYS A 110 -1.82 -4.37 -0.99
C CYS A 110 -0.46 -4.57 -0.30
N ALA A 111 0.30 -3.50 -0.04
CA ALA A 111 1.56 -3.59 0.70
C ALA A 111 1.35 -4.11 2.14
N ALA A 112 0.26 -3.70 2.81
CA ALA A 112 -0.11 -4.22 4.12
C ALA A 112 -0.39 -5.73 4.07
N LEU A 113 -1.15 -6.21 3.07
CA LEU A 113 -1.40 -7.64 2.85
C LEU A 113 -0.12 -8.43 2.59
N ALA A 114 0.79 -7.89 1.76
CA ALA A 114 2.07 -8.50 1.50
C ALA A 114 2.90 -8.66 2.77
N GLU A 115 3.06 -7.59 3.54
CA GLU A 115 3.82 -7.61 4.80
C GLU A 115 3.17 -8.50 5.87
N TRP A 116 1.84 -8.55 5.90
CA TRP A 116 1.11 -9.45 6.78
C TRP A 116 1.35 -10.92 6.43
N ARG A 117 1.32 -11.26 5.14
CA ARG A 117 1.40 -12.65 4.67
C ARG A 117 2.82 -13.18 4.65
N GLU A 118 3.79 -12.39 4.17
CA GLU A 118 5.15 -12.84 3.81
C GLU A 118 6.26 -11.99 4.44
N GLY A 119 5.95 -10.79 4.93
CA GLY A 119 6.92 -9.84 5.41
C GLY A 119 7.00 -9.70 6.93
N ALA A 120 7.27 -8.48 7.37
CA ALA A 120 7.52 -8.13 8.77
C ALA A 120 6.30 -8.29 9.69
N GLY A 121 5.10 -8.42 9.11
CA GLY A 121 3.84 -8.60 9.83
C GLY A 121 3.39 -10.05 10.01
N ARG A 122 4.16 -11.04 9.58
CA ARG A 122 3.76 -12.46 9.66
C ARG A 122 3.36 -12.87 11.07
N GLY A 123 2.21 -13.56 11.16
CA GLY A 123 1.67 -14.10 12.41
C GLY A 123 0.86 -13.11 13.24
N ALA A 124 0.77 -11.84 12.86
CA ALA A 124 -0.06 -10.87 13.55
C ALA A 124 -1.55 -11.03 13.15
N GLY A 125 -2.45 -10.99 14.12
CA GLY A 125 -3.89 -10.91 13.89
C GLY A 125 -4.30 -9.51 13.42
N THR A 126 -3.64 -8.47 13.95
CA THR A 126 -3.92 -7.07 13.58
C THR A 126 -2.63 -6.34 13.22
N LEU A 127 -2.57 -5.79 12.01
CA LEU A 127 -1.44 -5.04 11.48
C LEU A 127 -1.89 -3.69 10.93
N VAL A 128 -1.08 -2.66 11.19
CA VAL A 128 -1.18 -1.38 10.47
C VAL A 128 0.10 -1.15 9.69
N TYR A 129 -0.04 -0.84 8.43
CA TYR A 129 1.05 -0.49 7.54
C TYR A 129 1.04 1.01 7.26
N TYR A 130 2.21 1.63 7.34
CA TYR A 130 2.45 2.99 6.88
C TYR A 130 3.46 2.96 5.74
N THR A 131 3.11 3.44 4.57
CA THR A 131 4.11 3.78 3.55
C THR A 131 4.43 5.27 3.65
N ILE A 132 5.71 5.61 3.86
CA ILE A 132 6.19 6.99 3.95
C ILE A 132 7.18 7.19 2.80
N SER A 133 6.68 7.79 1.72
CA SER A 133 7.39 8.01 0.47
C SER A 133 7.13 9.43 -0.02
N THR A 134 6.73 9.66 -1.26
CA THR A 134 6.26 10.96 -1.77
C THR A 134 5.13 11.51 -0.91
N GLY A 135 4.16 10.64 -0.55
CA GLY A 135 3.08 10.90 0.41
C GLY A 135 3.17 9.96 1.62
N VAL A 136 2.05 9.85 2.36
CA VAL A 136 1.85 8.88 3.44
C VAL A 136 0.55 8.12 3.22
N GLY A 137 0.66 6.84 2.83
CA GLY A 137 -0.47 5.93 2.75
C GLY A 137 -0.55 4.99 3.95
N THR A 138 -1.72 4.42 4.20
CA THR A 138 -1.93 3.43 5.25
C THR A 138 -2.77 2.26 4.76
N GLY A 139 -2.49 1.08 5.30
CA GLY A 139 -3.33 -0.10 5.16
C GLY A 139 -3.50 -0.78 6.50
N VAL A 140 -4.70 -1.29 6.78
CA VAL A 140 -5.01 -1.97 8.04
C VAL A 140 -5.49 -3.39 7.74
N ILE A 141 -4.88 -4.37 8.38
CA ILE A 141 -5.26 -5.78 8.28
C ILE A 141 -5.79 -6.24 9.63
N ILE A 142 -6.97 -6.83 9.64
CA ILE A 142 -7.59 -7.48 10.80
C ILE A 142 -8.00 -8.89 10.38
N ASP A 143 -7.46 -9.89 11.06
CA ASP A 143 -7.74 -11.32 10.80
C ASP A 143 -7.56 -11.69 9.31
N GLY A 144 -6.51 -11.16 8.69
CA GLY A 144 -6.17 -11.43 7.29
C GLY A 144 -7.02 -10.71 6.24
N LYS A 145 -7.86 -9.76 6.66
CA LYS A 145 -8.70 -8.95 5.77
C LYS A 145 -8.30 -7.49 5.84
N VAL A 146 -8.35 -6.83 4.70
CA VAL A 146 -8.21 -5.38 4.63
C VAL A 146 -9.40 -4.72 5.31
N LEU A 147 -9.13 -3.75 6.18
CA LEU A 147 -10.19 -2.91 6.76
C LEU A 147 -10.59 -1.82 5.77
N HIS A 148 -11.76 -1.98 5.19
CA HIS A 148 -12.42 -0.93 4.42
C HIS A 148 -13.55 -0.30 5.22
N GLY A 149 -13.64 1.04 5.16
CA GLY A 149 -14.82 1.79 5.58
C GLY A 149 -15.73 2.08 4.39
N VAL A 150 -16.21 3.30 4.32
CA VAL A 150 -16.87 3.84 3.12
C VAL A 150 -15.86 4.03 1.99
N GLN A 151 -14.63 4.37 2.38
CA GLN A 151 -13.44 4.49 1.54
C GLN A 151 -12.26 3.81 2.24
N ASP A 152 -11.08 3.86 1.64
CA ASP A 152 -9.83 3.37 2.23
C ASP A 152 -9.45 4.14 3.49
N THR A 153 -8.57 3.55 4.28
CA THR A 153 -8.01 4.22 5.46
C THR A 153 -7.01 5.28 5.03
N GLU A 154 -7.26 6.52 5.41
CA GLU A 154 -6.44 7.68 5.05
C GLU A 154 -5.62 8.18 6.26
N GLY A 155 -4.89 7.28 6.90
CA GLY A 155 -4.10 7.59 8.10
C GLY A 155 -2.98 8.62 7.90
N GLY A 156 -2.55 8.87 6.66
CA GLY A 156 -1.65 9.96 6.31
C GLY A 156 -2.26 11.35 6.54
N HIS A 157 -3.59 11.44 6.56
CA HIS A 157 -4.31 12.69 6.77
C HIS A 157 -4.76 12.91 8.22
N GLN A 158 -4.30 12.09 9.18
CA GLN A 158 -4.43 12.41 10.61
C GLN A 158 -3.77 13.76 10.91
N ILE A 159 -4.49 14.66 11.60
CA ILE A 159 -3.93 15.93 12.06
C ILE A 159 -3.04 15.64 13.27
N VAL A 160 -1.72 15.75 13.09
CA VAL A 160 -0.71 15.54 14.13
C VAL A 160 -0.06 16.83 14.60
N TRP A 161 -0.31 17.93 13.89
CA TRP A 161 0.17 19.26 14.20
C TRP A 161 -0.87 20.31 13.76
N PRO A 162 -1.87 20.68 14.60
CA PRO A 162 -2.98 21.54 14.20
C PRO A 162 -2.60 22.84 13.49
N ASP A 163 -1.52 23.50 13.95
CA ASP A 163 -1.00 24.73 13.35
C ASP A 163 0.12 24.47 12.31
N GLY A 164 0.26 23.22 11.87
CA GLY A 164 1.30 22.78 10.97
C GLY A 164 1.11 23.21 9.51
N PRO A 165 1.92 22.66 8.59
CA PRO A 165 1.88 23.01 7.18
C PRO A 165 0.54 22.69 6.52
N GLN A 166 0.22 23.42 5.45
CA GLN A 166 -0.95 23.16 4.61
C GLN A 166 -0.78 21.81 3.90
N CYS A 167 -1.82 20.98 3.95
CA CYS A 167 -1.88 19.71 3.21
C CYS A 167 -2.65 19.88 1.89
N PRO A 168 -2.25 19.19 0.81
CA PRO A 168 -3.01 19.17 -0.44
C PRO A 168 -4.47 18.71 -0.30
N CYS A 169 -4.81 17.94 0.73
CA CYS A 169 -6.19 17.53 1.01
C CYS A 169 -7.11 18.67 1.50
N GLY A 170 -6.56 19.87 1.73
CA GLY A 170 -7.30 21.05 2.23
C GLY A 170 -7.16 21.28 3.73
N ALA A 171 -6.73 20.29 4.52
CA ALA A 171 -6.51 20.44 5.96
C ALA A 171 -5.09 20.98 6.26
N ARG A 172 -4.82 21.30 7.54
CA ARG A 172 -3.50 21.68 8.02
C ARG A 172 -2.95 20.64 9.01
N GLY A 173 -1.63 20.43 8.97
CA GLY A 173 -0.93 19.60 9.94
C GLY A 173 -1.20 18.11 9.84
N CYS A 174 -1.64 17.64 8.67
CA CYS A 174 -1.70 16.20 8.37
C CYS A 174 -0.33 15.55 8.51
N LEU A 175 -0.29 14.33 8.96
CA LEU A 175 0.95 13.53 9.05
C LEU A 175 1.73 13.57 7.73
N GLU A 176 1.05 13.39 6.60
CA GLU A 176 1.64 13.49 5.27
C GLU A 176 2.34 14.82 5.01
N ALA A 177 1.67 15.96 5.27
CA ALA A 177 2.25 17.28 5.06
C ALA A 177 3.48 17.54 5.95
N VAL A 178 3.61 16.80 7.05
CA VAL A 178 4.69 16.98 8.02
C VAL A 178 5.89 16.09 7.73
N ILE A 179 5.68 14.78 7.42
CA ILE A 179 6.76 13.79 7.38
C ILE A 179 6.97 13.09 6.03
N SER A 180 6.11 13.29 5.04
CA SER A 180 6.32 12.71 3.71
C SER A 180 7.54 13.33 3.01
N GLY A 181 8.04 12.68 1.97
CA GLY A 181 9.12 13.23 1.16
C GLY A 181 8.79 14.61 0.57
N THR A 182 7.54 14.80 0.11
CA THR A 182 7.05 16.11 -0.35
C THR A 182 6.97 17.11 0.80
N GLY A 183 6.44 16.69 1.95
CA GLY A 183 6.34 17.52 3.15
C GLY A 183 7.71 17.94 3.68
N LEU A 184 8.67 17.02 3.77
CA LEU A 184 10.04 17.30 4.18
C LEU A 184 10.73 18.27 3.22
N ARG A 185 10.59 18.05 1.91
CA ARG A 185 11.14 18.97 0.91
C ARG A 185 10.55 20.38 1.03
N ALA A 186 9.24 20.50 1.24
CA ALA A 186 8.60 21.80 1.41
C ALA A 186 9.07 22.51 2.68
N ARG A 187 9.33 21.78 3.78
CA ARG A 187 9.74 22.33 5.06
C ARG A 187 11.23 22.67 5.15
N PHE A 188 12.10 21.84 4.55
CA PHE A 188 13.55 21.95 4.71
C PHE A 188 14.29 22.30 3.41
N GLY A 189 13.59 22.41 2.27
CA GLY A 189 14.16 22.80 0.98
C GLY A 189 15.02 21.72 0.31
N LYS A 190 15.11 20.50 0.90
CA LYS A 190 15.91 19.38 0.41
C LYS A 190 15.11 18.10 0.40
N PRO A 191 15.41 17.15 -0.51
CA PRO A 191 14.79 15.84 -0.47
C PRO A 191 15.22 15.07 0.78
N ALA A 192 14.38 14.13 1.21
CA ALA A 192 14.56 13.39 2.47
C ALA A 192 15.93 12.68 2.58
N GLU A 193 16.42 12.17 1.46
CA GLU A 193 17.72 11.49 1.35
C GLU A 193 18.94 12.38 1.61
N GLU A 194 18.78 13.70 1.51
CA GLU A 194 19.82 14.70 1.78
C GLU A 194 19.72 15.35 3.18
N LEU A 195 18.73 14.94 3.98
CA LEU A 195 18.51 15.47 5.32
C LEU A 195 19.30 14.65 6.36
N ASP A 196 20.50 15.09 6.72
CA ASP A 196 21.38 14.35 7.64
C ASP A 196 21.34 14.86 9.09
N ASP A 197 20.60 15.97 9.37
CA ASP A 197 20.46 16.50 10.73
C ASP A 197 19.62 15.55 11.60
N PRO A 198 20.16 15.00 12.69
CA PRO A 198 19.43 14.12 13.61
C PRO A 198 18.21 14.80 14.25
N ALA A 199 18.21 16.13 14.41
CA ALA A 199 17.08 16.86 14.98
C ALA A 199 15.85 16.81 14.07
N ILE A 200 16.03 16.79 12.75
CA ILE A 200 14.94 16.63 11.78
C ILE A 200 14.31 15.23 11.94
N TRP A 201 15.14 14.19 12.06
CA TRP A 201 14.65 12.81 12.20
C TRP A 201 14.00 12.55 13.56
N ASP A 202 14.46 13.20 14.63
CA ASP A 202 13.76 13.18 15.92
C ASP A 202 12.39 13.88 15.83
N GLU A 203 12.28 14.96 15.06
CA GLU A 203 11.02 15.65 14.81
C GLU A 203 10.07 14.79 13.93
N VAL A 204 10.58 14.15 12.87
CA VAL A 204 9.82 13.17 12.07
C VAL A 204 9.28 12.04 12.96
N ALA A 205 10.14 11.49 13.83
CA ALA A 205 9.75 10.45 14.78
C ALA A 205 8.69 10.94 15.77
N LYS A 206 8.73 12.21 16.19
CA LYS A 206 7.71 12.81 17.06
C LYS A 206 6.32 12.76 16.43
N TYR A 207 6.21 13.27 15.21
CA TYR A 207 4.89 13.33 14.55
C TYR A 207 4.39 11.94 14.11
N LEU A 208 5.29 11.08 13.68
CA LEU A 208 4.95 9.69 13.39
C LEU A 208 4.46 8.95 14.66
N ALA A 209 5.10 9.21 15.81
CA ALA A 209 4.66 8.64 17.09
C ALA A 209 3.25 9.11 17.47
N ILE A 210 2.90 10.38 17.23
CA ILE A 210 1.53 10.89 17.46
C ILE A 210 0.54 10.12 16.56
N GLY A 211 0.83 9.99 15.25
CA GLY A 211 -0.03 9.26 14.33
C GLY A 211 -0.21 7.79 14.74
N ILE A 212 0.88 7.12 15.11
CA ILE A 212 0.82 5.72 15.58
C ILE A 212 0.06 5.61 16.91
N THR A 213 0.23 6.56 17.82
CA THR A 213 -0.51 6.58 19.11
C THR A 213 -2.01 6.71 18.87
N ASN A 214 -2.44 7.60 17.98
CA ASN A 214 -3.84 7.76 17.61
C ASN A 214 -4.41 6.47 16.98
N THR A 215 -3.64 5.86 16.08
CA THR A 215 -4.01 4.60 15.45
C THR A 215 -4.06 3.45 16.46
N ALA A 216 -3.08 3.38 17.39
CA ALA A 216 -3.05 2.36 18.43
C ALA A 216 -4.26 2.46 19.36
N ALA A 217 -4.69 3.68 19.69
CA ALA A 217 -5.88 3.90 20.53
C ALA A 217 -7.19 3.45 19.88
N LEU A 218 -7.28 3.41 18.54
CA LEU A 218 -8.48 3.04 17.80
C LEU A 218 -8.48 1.59 17.31
N ILE A 219 -7.32 1.08 16.87
CA ILE A 219 -7.18 -0.22 16.19
C ILE A 219 -6.53 -1.27 17.09
N CYS A 220 -5.71 -0.87 18.09
CA CYS A 220 -4.93 -1.76 18.96
C CYS A 220 -4.09 -2.78 18.16
N PRO A 221 -3.25 -2.38 17.21
CA PRO A 221 -2.52 -3.31 16.37
C PRO A 221 -1.42 -4.04 17.17
N GLU A 222 -1.18 -5.32 16.83
CA GLU A 222 -0.03 -6.07 17.36
C GLU A 222 1.28 -5.59 16.76
N VAL A 223 1.23 -5.14 15.48
CA VAL A 223 2.40 -4.66 14.76
C VAL A 223 2.06 -3.46 13.89
N VAL A 224 2.96 -2.48 13.91
CA VAL A 224 3.00 -1.40 12.92
C VAL A 224 4.22 -1.62 12.03
N VAL A 225 3.97 -1.82 10.74
CA VAL A 225 5.02 -1.95 9.73
C VAL A 225 5.17 -0.63 8.99
N ILE A 226 6.39 -0.14 8.88
CA ILE A 226 6.71 1.13 8.22
C ILE A 226 7.52 0.83 6.97
N GLY A 227 7.00 1.26 5.82
CA GLY A 227 7.64 1.14 4.51
C GLY A 227 7.89 2.49 3.85
N GLY A 228 8.27 2.46 2.57
CA GLY A 228 8.61 3.66 1.80
C GLY A 228 10.06 4.11 1.98
N GLY A 229 10.46 5.17 1.27
CA GLY A 229 11.86 5.63 1.25
C GLY A 229 12.42 6.09 2.59
N VAL A 230 11.55 6.53 3.51
CA VAL A 230 11.96 7.03 4.84
C VAL A 230 12.60 5.95 5.72
N ILE A 231 12.28 4.65 5.51
CA ILE A 231 12.90 3.56 6.28
C ILE A 231 14.42 3.43 6.06
N ALA A 232 14.94 3.96 4.95
CA ALA A 232 16.38 3.96 4.68
C ALA A 232 17.19 4.70 5.76
N ARG A 233 16.54 5.54 6.59
CA ARG A 233 17.19 6.21 7.74
C ARG A 233 17.48 5.28 8.91
N GLY A 234 16.94 4.07 8.91
CA GLY A 234 17.25 3.05 9.90
C GLY A 234 17.06 3.56 11.34
N GLU A 235 18.04 3.32 12.22
CA GLU A 235 17.96 3.68 13.64
C GLU A 235 17.89 5.20 13.91
N ALA A 236 18.28 6.05 12.96
CA ALA A 236 18.09 7.50 13.10
C ALA A 236 16.60 7.89 13.19
N LEU A 237 15.70 7.11 12.57
CA LEU A 237 14.26 7.24 12.69
C LEU A 237 13.68 6.29 13.76
N PHE A 238 14.00 5.00 13.70
CA PHE A 238 13.36 3.97 14.53
C PHE A 238 13.73 4.08 16.01
N GLY A 239 14.94 4.51 16.34
CA GLY A 239 15.38 4.73 17.72
C GLY A 239 14.53 5.78 18.46
N PRO A 240 14.49 7.04 17.97
CA PRO A 240 13.63 8.07 18.50
C PRO A 240 12.15 7.68 18.50
N LEU A 241 11.64 7.04 17.44
CA LEU A 241 10.25 6.60 17.35
C LEU A 241 9.88 5.65 18.49
N ARG A 242 10.67 4.58 18.72
CA ARG A 242 10.40 3.64 19.82
C ARG A 242 10.45 4.31 21.19
N ARG A 243 11.35 5.29 21.40
CA ARG A 243 11.40 6.06 22.64
C ARG A 243 10.10 6.85 22.84
N ARG A 244 9.66 7.60 21.82
CA ARG A 244 8.48 8.44 21.90
C ARG A 244 7.19 7.65 22.09
N LEU A 245 7.07 6.46 21.49
CA LEU A 245 5.90 5.60 21.69
C LEU A 245 5.79 5.12 23.15
N ARG A 246 6.90 4.88 23.84
CA ARG A 246 6.89 4.59 25.30
C ARG A 246 6.46 5.78 26.14
N GLU A 247 6.62 6.99 25.64
CA GLU A 247 6.25 8.24 26.29
C GLU A 247 4.81 8.69 26.01
N THR A 248 4.15 8.07 24.99
CA THR A 248 2.83 8.52 24.52
C THR A 248 1.73 7.45 24.60
N ILE A 249 2.08 6.16 24.59
CA ILE A 249 1.11 5.06 24.65
C ILE A 249 1.07 4.50 26.08
N PHE A 250 -0.07 4.67 26.78
CA PHE A 250 -0.25 4.22 28.16
C PHE A 250 -1.45 3.30 28.37
N ILE A 251 -2.51 3.44 27.55
CA ILE A 251 -3.78 2.76 27.78
C ILE A 251 -3.93 1.45 27.00
N VAL A 252 -3.14 1.28 25.96
CA VAL A 252 -3.11 0.08 25.12
C VAL A 252 -1.69 -0.47 25.04
N PRO A 253 -1.49 -1.75 24.68
CA PRO A 253 -0.16 -2.28 24.43
C PRO A 253 0.58 -1.46 23.36
N ILE A 254 1.87 -1.22 23.55
CA ILE A 254 2.71 -0.60 22.54
C ILE A 254 2.92 -1.63 21.41
N PRO A 255 2.51 -1.32 20.16
CA PRO A 255 2.69 -2.24 19.05
C PRO A 255 4.17 -2.50 18.75
N ARG A 256 4.49 -3.68 18.25
CA ARG A 256 5.81 -3.95 17.69
C ARG A 256 6.03 -3.06 16.45
N ILE A 257 7.10 -2.30 16.43
CA ILE A 257 7.47 -1.44 15.29
C ILE A 257 8.50 -2.18 14.43
N ALA A 258 8.20 -2.35 13.15
CA ALA A 258 9.05 -3.05 12.21
C ALA A 258 9.22 -2.25 10.90
N ALA A 259 10.40 -2.34 10.29
CA ALA A 259 10.59 -1.90 8.92
C ALA A 259 9.99 -2.93 7.96
N ALA A 260 9.41 -2.47 6.86
CA ALA A 260 8.93 -3.32 5.78
C ALA A 260 10.05 -4.18 5.20
N GLY A 261 9.77 -5.46 4.97
CA GLY A 261 10.76 -6.45 4.55
C GLY A 261 10.76 -6.74 3.04
N LEU A 262 9.66 -6.45 2.34
CA LEU A 262 9.46 -6.88 0.96
C LEU A 262 9.87 -5.82 -0.09
N GLY A 263 10.18 -4.61 0.36
CA GLY A 263 10.69 -3.54 -0.51
C GLY A 263 9.80 -3.25 -1.71
N GLN A 264 10.39 -3.22 -2.91
CA GLN A 264 9.68 -2.89 -4.14
C GLN A 264 8.71 -3.99 -4.61
N ASP A 265 8.79 -5.19 -4.05
CA ASP A 265 7.91 -6.30 -4.44
C ASP A 265 6.59 -6.32 -3.65
N SER A 266 6.45 -5.47 -2.64
CA SER A 266 5.26 -5.42 -1.79
C SER A 266 3.95 -5.21 -2.58
N GLY A 267 3.95 -4.34 -3.61
CA GLY A 267 2.76 -4.09 -4.44
C GLY A 267 2.30 -5.34 -5.18
N ILE A 268 3.21 -6.00 -5.91
CA ILE A 268 2.87 -7.19 -6.70
C ILE A 268 2.56 -8.41 -5.82
N ILE A 269 3.30 -8.61 -4.72
CA ILE A 269 3.01 -9.67 -3.74
C ILE A 269 1.64 -9.40 -3.10
N GLY A 270 1.36 -8.17 -2.73
CA GLY A 270 0.08 -7.78 -2.16
C GLY A 270 -1.09 -8.00 -3.11
N ALA A 271 -0.94 -7.68 -4.38
CA ALA A 271 -1.94 -7.96 -5.39
C ALA A 271 -2.21 -9.47 -5.54
N LEU A 272 -1.16 -10.31 -5.52
CA LEU A 272 -1.32 -11.77 -5.51
C LEU A 272 -2.07 -12.24 -4.26
N VAL A 273 -1.66 -11.79 -3.07
CA VAL A 273 -2.30 -12.14 -1.79
C VAL A 273 -3.76 -11.67 -1.75
N LEU A 274 -4.05 -10.48 -2.27
CA LEU A 274 -5.41 -9.95 -2.40
C LEU A 274 -6.32 -10.91 -3.18
N ALA A 275 -5.88 -11.37 -4.37
CA ALA A 275 -6.64 -12.32 -5.18
C ALA A 275 -6.76 -13.70 -4.51
N GLU A 276 -5.70 -14.17 -3.86
CA GLU A 276 -5.66 -15.47 -3.19
C GLU A 276 -6.61 -15.53 -1.98
N THR A 277 -6.71 -14.43 -1.21
CA THR A 277 -7.43 -14.41 0.06
C THR A 277 -8.86 -13.87 -0.06
N GLN A 278 -9.05 -12.76 -0.77
CA GLN A 278 -10.34 -12.08 -0.79
C GLN A 278 -11.31 -12.69 -1.82
N LEU A 279 -10.81 -13.21 -2.96
CA LEU A 279 -11.63 -13.92 -3.93
C LEU A 279 -11.95 -15.38 -3.53
N ALA A 280 -11.26 -15.94 -2.53
CA ALA A 280 -11.60 -17.24 -1.97
C ALA A 280 -12.83 -17.21 -1.05
N ALA A 281 -13.08 -16.05 -0.38
CA ALA A 281 -14.16 -15.89 0.59
C ALA A 281 -15.55 -15.65 -0.03
N SER A 282 -15.61 -15.32 -1.33
CA SER A 282 -16.89 -15.08 -2.04
C SER A 282 -17.54 -16.33 -2.64
N ALA A 283 -16.92 -17.51 -2.45
CA ALA A 283 -17.41 -18.79 -2.98
C ALA A 283 -18.11 -19.68 -1.92
N SER A 284 -18.35 -19.16 -0.71
CA SER A 284 -19.00 -19.89 0.41
C SER A 284 -20.38 -19.35 0.76
#